data_8b0fd8f169529362c1e844330936a337
#
_entry.id   8b0fd8f169529362c1e844330936a337
#
_cell.length_a   1.000
_cell.length_b   1.000
_cell.length_c   1.000
_cell.angle_alpha   90.00
_cell.angle_beta   90.00
_cell.angle_gamma   90.00
#
_symmetry.space_group_name_H-M   'P 1'
#
loop_
_entity.id
_entity.type
_entity.pdbx_description
1 polymer ?
#
loop_
_entity_poly.entity_id
_entity_poly.type
_entity_poly.pdbx_seq_one_letter_code
_entity_poly.pdbx_strand_id
1 'polypeptide(L)'
;MKITILEDSSTQEVEITIHCKKTDSQILRMIASLRSFDRTITGTKDGQTFLLLPNDILYIESVDKKTFIYTLSDIYESPPRLYEFEERLAGDGFFRASKSSVVNLAGVRSLRPDFGGRLILTLNSGEKMTVSRQFAGTVKQKLGLGGNTL
;
A
#
# COMPACT_ATOMS: atom_id res chain seq x y z
N MET A 1 -14.83 26.90 -14.77
CA MET A 1 -14.95 25.93 -13.67
C MET A 1 -15.10 26.70 -12.36
N LYS A 2 -16.03 26.26 -11.53
CA LYS A 2 -16.24 26.85 -10.20
C LYS A 2 -15.93 25.77 -9.15
N ILE A 3 -15.15 26.13 -8.14
CA ILE A 3 -14.83 25.25 -7.02
C ILE A 3 -15.47 25.82 -5.76
N THR A 4 -16.27 25.00 -5.08
CA THR A 4 -16.87 25.35 -3.80
C THR A 4 -16.39 24.33 -2.76
N ILE A 5 -15.89 24.82 -1.64
CA ILE A 5 -15.44 23.98 -0.53
C ILE A 5 -16.45 24.15 0.61
N LEU A 6 -16.97 23.02 1.09
CA LEU A 6 -17.86 22.95 2.24
C LEU A 6 -17.14 22.19 3.34
N GLU A 7 -16.83 22.86 4.43
CA GLU A 7 -16.23 22.22 5.60
C GLU A 7 -17.31 21.74 6.54
N ASP A 8 -17.26 20.45 6.88
CA ASP A 8 -18.20 19.80 7.79
C ASP A 8 -17.43 18.87 8.72
N SER A 9 -17.37 19.19 9.99
CA SER A 9 -16.62 18.42 11.00
C SER A 9 -17.18 17.00 11.24
N SER A 10 -18.40 16.73 10.79
CA SER A 10 -19.01 15.40 10.88
C SER A 10 -18.61 14.47 9.73
N THR A 11 -17.99 15.00 8.69
CA THR A 11 -17.54 14.23 7.52
C THR A 11 -16.35 13.34 7.91
N GLN A 12 -16.47 12.05 7.67
CA GLN A 12 -15.40 11.07 7.97
C GLN A 12 -14.43 10.90 6.82
N GLU A 13 -14.87 11.10 5.59
CA GLU A 13 -14.07 10.98 4.37
C GLU A 13 -14.21 12.23 3.52
N VAL A 14 -13.16 12.54 2.76
CA VAL A 14 -13.24 13.61 1.77
C VAL A 14 -14.11 13.14 0.61
N GLU A 15 -15.20 13.88 0.35
CA GLU A 15 -16.08 13.61 -0.77
C GLU A 15 -15.95 14.71 -1.82
N ILE A 16 -15.80 14.33 -3.07
CA ILE A 16 -15.75 15.25 -4.20
C ILE A 16 -16.89 14.93 -5.15
N THR A 17 -17.79 15.90 -5.33
CA THR A 17 -18.91 15.80 -6.26
C THR A 17 -18.65 16.71 -7.46
N ILE A 18 -18.72 16.16 -8.65
CA ILE A 18 -18.53 16.92 -9.90
C ILE A 18 -19.88 17.08 -10.59
N HIS A 19 -20.35 18.34 -10.68
CA HIS A 19 -21.51 18.69 -11.46
C HIS A 19 -21.06 19.13 -12.86
N CYS A 20 -21.46 18.39 -13.88
CA CYS A 20 -21.10 18.66 -15.26
C CYS A 20 -22.27 18.35 -16.20
N LYS A 21 -22.26 19.00 -17.37
CA LYS A 21 -23.30 18.77 -18.39
C LYS A 21 -23.22 17.37 -18.98
N LYS A 22 -21.99 16.88 -19.17
CA LYS A 22 -21.74 15.52 -19.64
C LYS A 22 -20.33 15.08 -19.25
N THR A 23 -20.14 13.78 -19.09
CA THR A 23 -18.81 13.21 -18.81
C THR A 23 -18.03 13.12 -20.14
N ASP A 24 -17.16 14.08 -20.38
CA ASP A 24 -16.29 14.14 -21.55
C ASP A 24 -14.84 13.77 -21.17
N SER A 25 -13.92 13.83 -22.15
CA SER A 25 -12.51 13.51 -21.94
C SER A 25 -11.82 14.41 -20.92
N GLN A 26 -12.25 15.65 -20.78
CA GLN A 26 -11.70 16.58 -19.79
C GLN A 26 -12.10 16.16 -18.36
N ILE A 27 -13.37 15.79 -18.17
CA ILE A 27 -13.87 15.29 -16.88
C ILE A 27 -13.18 13.98 -16.52
N LEU A 28 -13.02 13.07 -17.46
CA LEU A 28 -12.33 11.80 -17.24
C LEU A 28 -10.86 11.99 -16.81
N ARG A 29 -10.16 12.96 -17.42
CA ARG A 29 -8.79 13.32 -17.02
C ARG A 29 -8.74 13.88 -15.60
N MET A 30 -9.71 14.71 -15.25
CA MET A 30 -9.84 15.29 -13.92
C MET A 30 -10.05 14.18 -12.87
N ILE A 31 -10.96 13.24 -13.14
CA ILE A 31 -11.21 12.09 -12.25
C ILE A 31 -9.94 11.25 -12.08
N ALA A 32 -9.22 10.98 -13.16
CA ALA A 32 -7.96 10.22 -13.11
C ALA A 32 -6.92 10.93 -12.24
N SER A 33 -6.81 12.26 -12.36
CA SER A 33 -5.90 13.06 -11.53
C SER A 33 -6.27 13.01 -10.05
N LEU A 34 -7.56 13.11 -9.74
CA LEU A 34 -8.05 13.03 -8.36
C LEU A 34 -7.78 11.65 -7.76
N ARG A 35 -8.01 10.58 -8.51
CA ARG A 35 -7.72 9.21 -8.06
C ARG A 35 -6.22 8.97 -7.85
N SER A 36 -5.39 9.52 -8.72
CA SER A 36 -3.93 9.46 -8.57
C SER A 36 -3.47 10.16 -7.30
N PHE A 37 -4.07 11.31 -7.00
CA PHE A 37 -3.78 12.06 -5.77
C PHE A 37 -4.16 11.26 -4.52
N ASP A 38 -5.33 10.63 -4.52
CA ASP A 38 -5.80 9.80 -3.40
C ASP A 38 -4.90 8.59 -3.14
N ARG A 39 -4.18 8.11 -4.16
CA ARG A 39 -3.24 6.99 -4.03
C ARG A 39 -1.86 7.42 -3.55
N THR A 40 -1.59 8.71 -3.44
CA THR A 40 -0.29 9.21 -3.00
C THR A 40 -0.12 9.00 -1.49
N ILE A 41 1.01 8.43 -1.13
CA ILE A 41 1.41 8.18 0.25
C ILE A 41 2.51 9.15 0.60
N THR A 42 2.43 9.79 1.78
CA THR A 42 3.48 10.69 2.24
C THR A 42 4.46 9.96 3.15
N GLY A 43 5.75 10.21 2.93
CA GLY A 43 6.81 9.75 3.80
C GLY A 43 7.76 10.89 4.13
N THR A 44 8.32 10.89 5.33
CA THR A 44 9.28 11.90 5.76
C THR A 44 10.67 11.31 5.89
N LYS A 45 11.66 12.07 5.44
CA LYS A 45 13.06 11.73 5.57
C LYS A 45 13.88 13.02 5.67
N ASP A 46 14.76 13.12 6.66
CA ASP A 46 15.64 14.28 6.86
C ASP A 46 14.87 15.61 6.88
N GLY A 47 13.72 15.63 7.53
CA GLY A 47 12.87 16.81 7.67
C GLY A 47 12.10 17.21 6.41
N GLN A 48 12.18 16.41 5.35
CA GLN A 48 11.45 16.63 4.10
C GLN A 48 10.28 15.64 3.95
N THR A 49 9.21 16.10 3.33
CA THR A 49 8.07 15.25 2.98
C THR A 49 8.15 14.84 1.53
N PHE A 50 8.10 13.54 1.28
CA PHE A 50 8.14 12.94 -0.05
C PHE A 50 6.77 12.38 -0.39
N LEU A 51 6.39 12.51 -1.66
CA LEU A 51 5.17 11.92 -2.20
C LEU A 51 5.54 10.60 -2.88
N LEU A 52 4.98 9.50 -2.37
CA LEU A 52 5.28 8.16 -2.82
C LEU A 52 4.05 7.54 -3.50
N LEU A 53 4.27 6.80 -4.57
CA LEU A 53 3.22 5.99 -5.19
C LEU A 53 3.33 4.55 -4.70
N PRO A 54 2.23 3.79 -4.65
CA PRO A 54 2.26 2.40 -4.22
C PRO A 54 3.32 1.56 -4.93
N ASN A 55 3.53 1.76 -6.23
CA ASN A 55 4.52 1.00 -7.00
C ASN A 55 5.97 1.25 -6.58
N ASP A 56 6.25 2.36 -5.90
CA ASP A 56 7.58 2.67 -5.40
C ASP A 56 7.91 1.96 -4.09
N ILE A 57 6.90 1.40 -3.44
CA ILE A 57 7.01 0.83 -2.11
C ILE A 57 7.24 -0.68 -2.20
N LEU A 58 8.30 -1.16 -1.55
CA LEU A 58 8.57 -2.60 -1.41
C LEU A 58 7.78 -3.20 -0.25
N TYR A 59 7.88 -2.59 0.91
CA TYR A 59 7.14 -3.01 2.10
C TYR A 59 7.05 -1.88 3.12
N ILE A 60 6.18 -2.07 4.08
CA ILE A 60 5.93 -1.14 5.18
C ILE A 60 6.06 -1.92 6.48
N GLU A 61 6.79 -1.37 7.43
CA GLU A 61 7.08 -2.02 8.69
C GLU A 61 6.76 -1.11 9.87
N SER A 62 6.19 -1.70 10.92
CA SER A 62 5.99 -1.04 12.21
C SER A 62 7.12 -1.43 13.16
N VAL A 63 7.83 -0.44 13.69
CA VAL A 63 8.91 -0.61 14.65
C VAL A 63 8.72 0.42 15.76
N ASP A 64 8.63 -0.03 17.02
CA ASP A 64 8.47 0.85 18.20
C ASP A 64 7.31 1.87 18.03
N LYS A 65 6.16 1.39 17.55
CA LYS A 65 4.94 2.19 17.32
C LYS A 65 5.07 3.23 16.20
N LYS A 66 6.16 3.22 15.46
CA LYS A 66 6.37 4.05 14.27
C LYS A 66 6.24 3.20 13.02
N THR A 67 5.81 3.81 11.94
CA THR A 67 5.63 3.14 10.65
C THR A 67 6.66 3.66 9.66
N PHE A 68 7.38 2.73 9.02
CA PHE A 68 8.42 3.02 8.04
C PHE A 68 8.08 2.42 6.69
N ILE A 69 8.30 3.19 5.65
CA ILE A 69 8.09 2.80 4.25
C ILE A 69 9.45 2.55 3.61
N TYR A 70 9.62 1.36 3.06
CA TYR A 70 10.86 0.93 2.40
C TYR A 70 10.68 0.93 0.90
N THR A 71 11.54 1.67 0.21
CA THR A 71 11.64 1.68 -1.25
C THR A 71 12.96 1.04 -1.69
N LEU A 72 13.24 0.98 -2.99
CA LEU A 72 14.52 0.46 -3.47
C LEU A 72 15.72 1.30 -3.01
N SER A 73 15.53 2.58 -2.80
CA SER A 73 16.63 3.53 -2.51
C SER A 73 16.62 4.06 -1.09
N ASP A 74 15.46 4.18 -0.46
CA ASP A 74 15.33 4.96 0.77
C ASP A 74 14.30 4.37 1.73
N ILE A 75 14.37 4.84 2.99
CA ILE A 75 13.43 4.52 4.05
C ILE A 75 12.79 5.82 4.52
N TYR A 76 11.47 5.83 4.61
CA TYR A 76 10.70 6.99 5.03
C TYR A 76 9.86 6.65 6.26
N GLU A 77 9.70 7.60 7.16
CA GLU A 77 8.72 7.48 8.24
C GLU A 77 7.38 8.04 7.77
N SER A 78 6.27 7.43 8.19
CA SER A 78 4.93 7.86 7.81
C SER A 78 3.98 7.78 9.00
N PRO A 79 3.06 8.77 9.17
CA PRO A 79 2.17 8.83 10.32
C PRO A 79 1.14 7.69 10.43
N PRO A 80 0.55 7.18 9.33
CA PRO A 80 -0.48 6.13 9.44
C PRO A 80 0.04 4.88 10.12
N ARG A 81 -0.85 4.19 10.81
CA ARG A 81 -0.58 2.89 11.41
C ARG A 81 -0.53 1.80 10.34
N LEU A 82 0.10 0.68 10.67
CA LEU A 82 0.26 -0.42 9.71
C LEU A 82 -1.09 -0.96 9.19
N TYR A 83 -2.10 -1.08 10.06
CA TYR A 83 -3.43 -1.56 9.64
C TYR A 83 -4.12 -0.59 8.66
N GLU A 84 -3.86 0.72 8.78
CA GLU A 84 -4.39 1.72 7.85
C GLU A 84 -3.79 1.54 6.45
N PHE A 85 -2.49 1.26 6.37
CA PHE A 85 -1.82 0.93 5.11
C PHE A 85 -2.34 -0.37 4.51
N GLU A 86 -2.53 -1.40 5.36
CA GLU A 86 -3.09 -2.68 4.92
C GLU A 86 -4.44 -2.50 4.22
N GLU A 87 -5.35 -1.73 4.83
CA GLU A 87 -6.67 -1.44 4.26
C GLU A 87 -6.58 -0.60 2.99
N ARG A 88 -5.82 0.48 3.04
CA ARG A 88 -5.69 1.45 1.95
C ARG A 88 -5.05 0.84 0.71
N LEU A 89 -4.07 -0.04 0.89
CA LEU A 89 -3.27 -0.62 -0.18
C LEU A 89 -3.71 -2.03 -0.60
N ALA A 90 -4.75 -2.56 -0.01
CA ALA A 90 -5.23 -3.92 -0.33
C ALA A 90 -5.56 -4.08 -1.82
N GLY A 91 -6.16 -3.06 -2.45
CA GLY A 91 -6.47 -3.07 -3.88
C GLY A 91 -5.26 -2.88 -4.79
N ASP A 92 -4.11 -2.53 -4.24
CA ASP A 92 -2.85 -2.32 -4.98
C ASP A 92 -1.89 -3.51 -4.87
N GLY A 93 -2.37 -4.65 -4.39
CA GLY A 93 -1.57 -5.87 -4.29
C GLY A 93 -0.68 -5.96 -3.05
N PHE A 94 -0.96 -5.17 -2.03
CA PHE A 94 -0.29 -5.29 -0.75
C PHE A 94 -0.96 -6.33 0.13
N PHE A 95 -0.17 -7.00 0.95
CA PHE A 95 -0.69 -8.01 1.87
C PHE A 95 0.08 -7.99 3.20
N ARG A 96 -0.59 -8.44 4.25
CA ARG A 96 0.03 -8.59 5.56
C ARG A 96 0.98 -9.80 5.54
N ALA A 97 2.24 -9.58 5.85
CA ALA A 97 3.25 -10.65 5.92
C ALA A 97 3.50 -11.12 7.35
N SER A 98 3.36 -10.21 8.31
CA SER A 98 3.52 -10.49 9.73
C SER A 98 2.70 -9.49 10.55
N LYS A 99 2.75 -9.61 11.87
CA LYS A 99 2.12 -8.62 12.76
C LYS A 99 2.68 -7.21 12.56
N SER A 100 3.92 -7.11 12.05
CA SER A 100 4.64 -5.84 11.93
C SER A 100 4.96 -5.43 10.50
N SER A 101 4.52 -6.16 9.47
CA SER A 101 4.88 -5.85 8.09
C SER A 101 3.75 -6.06 7.09
N VAL A 102 3.68 -5.16 6.11
CA VAL A 102 2.83 -5.22 4.92
C VAL A 102 3.74 -5.14 3.70
N VAL A 103 3.57 -6.05 2.74
CA VAL A 103 4.48 -6.21 1.60
C VAL A 103 3.75 -5.99 0.28
N ASN A 104 4.42 -5.33 -0.66
CA ASN A 104 3.94 -5.18 -2.02
C ASN A 104 4.27 -6.43 -2.83
N LEU A 105 3.24 -7.13 -3.32
CA LEU A 105 3.42 -8.32 -4.13
C LEU A 105 4.25 -8.05 -5.40
N ALA A 106 4.07 -6.88 -6.01
CA ALA A 106 4.85 -6.49 -7.19
C ALA A 106 6.35 -6.35 -6.90
N GLY A 107 6.74 -6.19 -5.65
CA GLY A 107 8.14 -6.12 -5.21
C GLY A 107 8.74 -7.48 -4.86
N VAL A 108 7.97 -8.56 -4.94
CA VAL A 108 8.43 -9.92 -4.62
C VAL A 108 8.96 -10.59 -5.88
N ARG A 109 10.22 -11.01 -5.84
CA ARG A 109 10.87 -11.73 -6.94
C ARG A 109 10.62 -13.24 -6.88
N SER A 110 10.65 -13.81 -5.68
CA SER A 110 10.42 -15.24 -5.47
C SER A 110 9.95 -15.54 -4.06
N LEU A 111 9.38 -16.70 -3.89
CA LEU A 111 8.99 -17.20 -2.56
C LEU A 111 9.28 -18.70 -2.45
N ARG A 112 9.51 -19.15 -1.23
CA ARG A 112 9.67 -20.57 -0.95
C ARG A 112 9.09 -20.91 0.42
N PRO A 113 8.62 -22.16 0.61
CA PRO A 113 8.21 -22.63 1.93
C PRO A 113 9.37 -22.66 2.92
N ASP A 114 9.05 -22.50 4.19
CA ASP A 114 9.96 -22.58 5.32
C ASP A 114 9.33 -23.42 6.43
N PHE A 115 10.10 -23.75 7.44
CA PHE A 115 9.64 -24.53 8.58
C PHE A 115 8.44 -23.90 9.28
N GLY A 116 7.55 -24.76 9.81
CA GLY A 116 6.41 -24.32 10.62
C GLY A 116 5.31 -23.60 9.85
N GLY A 117 5.20 -23.84 8.54
CA GLY A 117 4.17 -23.22 7.70
C GLY A 117 4.44 -21.78 7.32
N ARG A 118 5.66 -21.30 7.54
CA ARG A 118 6.10 -19.97 7.12
C ARG A 118 6.48 -19.96 5.64
N LEU A 119 6.60 -18.76 5.08
CA LEU A 119 7.16 -18.56 3.74
C LEU A 119 8.33 -17.60 3.82
N ILE A 120 9.31 -17.77 2.94
CA ILE A 120 10.39 -16.81 2.76
C ILE A 120 10.21 -16.13 1.40
N LEU A 121 10.11 -14.81 1.43
CA LEU A 121 10.05 -13.98 0.25
C LEU A 121 11.44 -13.45 -0.05
N THR A 122 11.81 -13.41 -1.33
CA THR A 122 12.96 -12.64 -1.81
C THR A 122 12.41 -11.45 -2.58
N LEU A 123 12.73 -10.24 -2.14
CA LEU A 123 12.29 -9.02 -2.77
C LEU A 123 13.18 -8.66 -3.96
N ASN A 124 12.71 -7.74 -4.81
CA ASN A 124 13.48 -7.26 -5.95
C ASN A 124 14.79 -6.58 -5.53
N SER A 125 14.87 -6.08 -4.31
CA SER A 125 16.10 -5.55 -3.71
C SER A 125 17.13 -6.63 -3.34
N GLY A 126 16.74 -7.90 -3.36
CA GLY A 126 17.54 -9.01 -2.86
C GLY A 126 17.32 -9.31 -1.38
N GLU A 127 16.63 -8.46 -0.66
CA GLU A 127 16.30 -8.65 0.74
C GLU A 127 15.32 -9.82 0.92
N LYS A 128 15.48 -10.57 2.01
CA LYS A 128 14.60 -11.67 2.35
C LYS A 128 13.71 -11.31 3.51
N MET A 129 12.43 -11.70 3.41
CA MET A 129 11.43 -11.48 4.44
C MET A 129 10.68 -12.76 4.75
N THR A 130 10.35 -12.95 6.01
CA THR A 130 9.55 -14.11 6.44
C THR A 130 8.09 -13.71 6.53
N VAL A 131 7.22 -14.46 5.85
CA VAL A 131 5.78 -14.42 6.07
C VAL A 131 5.47 -15.36 7.21
N SER A 132 4.86 -14.86 8.26
CA SER A 132 4.52 -15.67 9.41
C SER A 132 3.44 -16.70 9.04
N ARG A 133 3.44 -17.82 9.77
CA ARG A 133 2.48 -18.91 9.59
C ARG A 133 1.03 -18.41 9.53
N GLN A 134 0.68 -17.45 10.36
CA GLN A 134 -0.67 -16.86 10.44
C GLN A 134 -1.13 -16.28 9.10
N PHE A 135 -0.21 -15.69 8.33
CA PHE A 135 -0.51 -14.97 7.10
C PHE A 135 -0.15 -15.74 5.82
N ALA A 136 0.57 -16.85 5.94
CA ALA A 136 1.06 -17.63 4.80
C ALA A 136 -0.07 -18.12 3.88
N GLY A 137 -1.20 -18.56 4.43
CA GLY A 137 -2.36 -18.99 3.65
C GLY A 137 -2.96 -17.88 2.79
N THR A 138 -3.08 -16.68 3.35
CA THR A 138 -3.60 -15.51 2.61
C THR A 138 -2.65 -15.12 1.47
N VAL A 139 -1.35 -15.17 1.70
CA VAL A 139 -0.35 -14.88 0.65
C VAL A 139 -0.46 -15.88 -0.50
N LYS A 140 -0.58 -17.17 -0.18
CA LYS A 140 -0.77 -18.21 -1.20
C LYS A 140 -2.01 -17.99 -2.04
N GLN A 141 -3.12 -17.61 -1.40
CA GLN A 141 -4.37 -17.29 -2.11
C GLN A 141 -4.20 -16.10 -3.05
N LYS A 142 -3.57 -15.03 -2.60
CA LYS A 142 -3.33 -13.84 -3.42
C LYS A 142 -2.46 -14.13 -4.64
N LEU A 143 -1.56 -15.10 -4.52
CA LEU A 143 -0.70 -15.56 -5.62
C LEU A 143 -1.35 -16.60 -6.53
N GLY A 144 -2.58 -17.01 -6.23
CA GLY A 144 -3.23 -18.10 -6.96
C GLY A 144 -2.65 -19.47 -6.65
N LEU A 145 -1.91 -19.61 -5.55
CA LEU A 145 -1.26 -20.84 -5.12
C LEU A 145 -2.03 -21.56 -4.01
N GLY A 146 -3.31 -21.24 -3.82
CA GLY A 146 -4.15 -21.85 -2.82
C GLY A 146 -4.50 -23.30 -3.17
N GLY A 147 -4.96 -24.06 -2.17
CA GLY A 147 -5.34 -25.45 -2.35
C GLY A 147 -4.18 -26.41 -2.33
N ASN A 148 -4.26 -27.47 -3.14
CA ASN A 148 -3.34 -28.61 -3.10
C ASN A 148 -2.11 -28.48 -4.01
N THR A 149 -1.79 -27.30 -4.48
CA THR A 149 -0.73 -27.04 -5.46
C THR A 149 0.65 -26.80 -4.84
N LEU A 150 0.71 -26.74 -3.54
CA LEU A 150 2.00 -26.59 -2.82
C LEU A 150 2.23 -27.71 -1.83
#